data_c2f57c25f071339590e11d9e94a99c33
#
_entry.id   c2f57c25f071339590e11d9e94a99c33
#
_cell.length_a   1.000
_cell.length_b   1.000
_cell.length_c   1.000
_cell.angle_alpha   90.00
_cell.angle_beta   90.00
_cell.angle_gamma   90.00
#
_symmetry.space_group_name_H-M   'P 1'
#
loop_
_entity.id
_entity.type
_entity.pdbx_description
1 polymer ?
#
loop_
_entity_poly.entity_id
_entity_poly.type
_entity_poly.pdbx_seq_one_letter_code
_entity_poly.pdbx_strand_id
1 'polypeptide(L)'
;KVQSNKEPLLKEKPVFNCNTKADMYTIKEKSVCINTDLYIKCYHNPQKFIQFCKECKMYNSCWSCPPFDFDTKTYLLKHTSIWIIGTQIFPSQFERPFATKEELILYEQNLLTKVRKQLDSLLLTLENKYPESRACFAGTCHFCSPSKCKRNKHLPCIYPQKIRPSLEALGFDIEHTASDLLGIELLWSKNNILPKYYTLVSAFLTNNKIKKLV
;
A
#
# COMPACT_ATOMS: atom_id res chain seq x y z
N LYS A 1 -15.04 -12.47 38.11
CA LYS A 1 -15.44 -13.27 36.92
C LYS A 1 -15.69 -12.30 35.79
N VAL A 2 -14.72 -12.16 34.90
CA VAL A 2 -14.83 -11.34 33.68
C VAL A 2 -15.25 -12.32 32.57
N GLN A 3 -16.44 -12.13 32.03
CA GLN A 3 -16.94 -12.87 30.88
C GLN A 3 -16.25 -12.37 29.61
N SER A 4 -15.53 -13.24 28.92
CA SER A 4 -14.95 -13.00 27.61
C SER A 4 -16.04 -13.14 26.55
N ASN A 5 -16.51 -12.04 25.99
CA ASN A 5 -17.34 -12.04 24.80
C ASN A 5 -16.42 -12.33 23.58
N LYS A 6 -16.48 -13.56 23.09
CA LYS A 6 -15.97 -13.93 21.78
C LYS A 6 -16.98 -13.45 20.73
N GLU A 7 -16.62 -12.40 19.98
CA GLU A 7 -17.34 -12.04 18.76
C GLU A 7 -17.12 -13.10 17.67
N PRO A 8 -18.15 -13.40 16.86
CA PRO A 8 -18.07 -14.44 15.84
C PRO A 8 -17.23 -13.96 14.64
N LEU A 9 -16.34 -14.84 14.17
CA LEU A 9 -15.57 -14.73 12.94
C LEU A 9 -16.46 -14.36 11.74
N LEU A 10 -16.33 -13.14 11.25
CA LEU A 10 -16.97 -12.66 10.03
C LEU A 10 -16.39 -13.41 8.82
N LYS A 11 -17.25 -14.11 8.08
CA LYS A 11 -16.91 -14.76 6.80
C LYS A 11 -16.43 -13.70 5.79
N GLU A 12 -15.19 -13.82 5.37
CA GLU A 12 -14.56 -12.99 4.34
C GLU A 12 -15.28 -13.23 3.00
N LYS A 13 -15.88 -12.16 2.41
CA LYS A 13 -16.29 -12.16 1.02
C LYS A 13 -15.22 -11.42 0.22
N PRO A 14 -14.64 -12.01 -0.84
CA PRO A 14 -13.66 -11.32 -1.68
C PRO A 14 -14.32 -10.16 -2.44
N VAL A 15 -13.70 -8.99 -2.38
CA VAL A 15 -14.16 -7.76 -3.08
C VAL A 15 -13.85 -7.79 -4.59
N PHE A 16 -13.01 -8.71 -5.03
CA PHE A 16 -12.66 -8.88 -6.44
C PHE A 16 -13.12 -10.25 -6.97
N ASN A 17 -14.26 -10.25 -7.67
CA ASN A 17 -14.63 -11.34 -8.58
C ASN A 17 -14.07 -10.97 -9.97
N CYS A 18 -12.89 -11.46 -10.32
CA CYS A 18 -12.36 -11.41 -11.67
C CYS A 18 -12.37 -12.83 -12.25
N ASN A 19 -13.51 -13.26 -12.76
CA ASN A 19 -13.65 -14.48 -13.56
C ASN A 19 -13.36 -14.17 -15.03
N THR A 20 -12.07 -14.20 -15.42
CA THR A 20 -11.68 -14.33 -16.83
C THR A 20 -10.48 -15.24 -16.93
N LYS A 21 -10.54 -16.21 -17.86
CA LYS A 21 -9.57 -17.24 -18.24
C LYS A 21 -8.16 -17.07 -17.62
N ALA A 22 -7.78 -18.08 -16.79
CA ALA A 22 -6.46 -18.26 -16.20
C ALA A 22 -5.95 -17.07 -15.38
N ASP A 23 -6.61 -16.75 -14.27
CA ASP A 23 -6.05 -15.80 -13.31
C ASP A 23 -4.80 -16.40 -12.69
N MET A 24 -3.65 -15.76 -13.00
CA MET A 24 -2.34 -16.19 -12.50
C MET A 24 -2.16 -15.90 -10.99
N TYR A 25 -3.20 -15.41 -10.30
CA TYR A 25 -3.17 -15.08 -8.87
C TYR A 25 -4.58 -14.96 -8.28
N THR A 26 -4.65 -15.07 -6.97
CA THR A 26 -5.84 -14.70 -6.18
C THR A 26 -5.49 -13.59 -5.19
N ILE A 27 -6.51 -12.83 -4.74
CA ILE A 27 -6.34 -11.73 -3.81
C ILE A 27 -7.12 -12.01 -2.52
N LYS A 28 -6.50 -11.71 -1.37
CA LYS A 28 -7.17 -11.60 -0.08
C LYS A 28 -6.88 -10.23 0.52
N GLU A 29 -7.89 -9.61 1.10
CA GLU A 29 -7.76 -8.30 1.74
C GLU A 29 -8.10 -8.39 3.22
N LYS A 30 -7.35 -7.65 4.01
CA LYS A 30 -7.61 -7.36 5.42
C LYS A 30 -7.56 -5.87 5.63
N SER A 31 -8.44 -5.33 6.45
CA SER A 31 -8.38 -3.92 6.81
C SER A 31 -8.71 -3.72 8.29
N VAL A 32 -8.09 -2.71 8.88
CA VAL A 32 -8.31 -2.28 10.25
C VAL A 32 -8.37 -0.76 10.30
N CYS A 33 -9.27 -0.24 11.10
CA CYS A 33 -9.36 1.21 11.39
C CYS A 33 -8.70 1.50 12.73
N ILE A 34 -7.84 2.50 12.75
CA ILE A 34 -7.17 2.97 13.96
C ILE A 34 -7.21 4.51 14.01
N ASN A 35 -7.14 5.07 15.21
CA ASN A 35 -6.97 6.51 15.38
C ASN A 35 -5.63 6.96 14.79
N THR A 36 -5.63 8.04 14.00
CA THR A 36 -4.43 8.51 13.29
C THR A 36 -3.30 8.91 14.23
N ASP A 37 -3.59 9.59 15.34
CA ASP A 37 -2.57 9.99 16.32
C ASP A 37 -1.94 8.77 17.00
N LEU A 38 -2.74 7.76 17.33
CA LEU A 38 -2.24 6.50 17.89
C LEU A 38 -1.35 5.77 16.88
N TYR A 39 -1.75 5.70 15.60
CA TYR A 39 -0.94 5.08 14.56
C TYR A 39 0.40 5.78 14.36
N ILE A 40 0.40 7.12 14.37
CA ILE A 40 1.63 7.92 14.31
C ILE A 40 2.53 7.59 15.51
N LYS A 41 2.00 7.57 16.74
CA LYS A 41 2.79 7.28 17.94
C LYS A 41 3.46 5.90 17.90
N CYS A 42 2.79 4.89 17.35
CA CYS A 42 3.26 3.51 17.37
C CYS A 42 4.20 3.16 16.21
N TYR A 43 3.96 3.72 15.01
CA TYR A 43 4.59 3.22 13.78
C TYR A 43 5.34 4.29 12.97
N HIS A 44 5.30 5.58 13.33
CA HIS A 44 5.93 6.65 12.57
C HIS A 44 7.32 6.97 13.09
N ASN A 45 8.35 6.74 12.27
CA ASN A 45 9.73 7.11 12.54
C ASN A 45 10.40 7.63 11.25
N PRO A 46 10.09 8.88 10.84
CA PRO A 46 10.56 9.43 9.58
C PRO A 46 12.09 9.55 9.51
N GLN A 47 12.79 9.77 10.65
CA GLN A 47 14.25 9.85 10.68
C GLN A 47 14.90 8.50 10.33
N LYS A 48 14.33 7.38 10.80
CA LYS A 48 14.78 6.03 10.45
C LYS A 48 14.48 5.71 8.99
N PHE A 49 13.21 5.88 8.58
CA PHE A 49 12.75 5.38 7.28
C PHE A 49 13.17 6.24 6.10
N ILE A 50 13.47 7.53 6.29
CA ILE A 50 14.03 8.38 5.23
C ILE A 50 15.37 7.87 4.71
N GLN A 51 16.16 7.15 5.52
CA GLN A 51 17.45 6.62 5.09
C GLN A 51 17.25 5.57 3.97
N PHE A 52 16.27 4.67 4.10
CA PHE A 52 15.92 3.71 3.06
C PHE A 52 15.40 4.42 1.79
N CYS A 53 14.64 5.50 1.97
CA CYS A 53 14.20 6.30 0.83
C CYS A 53 15.37 6.95 0.10
N LYS A 54 16.39 7.45 0.79
CA LYS A 54 17.58 8.08 0.17
C LYS A 54 18.37 7.10 -0.71
N GLU A 55 18.37 5.81 -0.38
CA GLU A 55 19.01 4.75 -1.18
C GLU A 55 18.15 4.32 -2.38
N CYS A 56 16.88 4.72 -2.41
CA CYS A 56 15.97 4.37 -3.49
C CYS A 56 16.15 5.30 -4.70
N LYS A 57 16.22 4.72 -5.91
CA LYS A 57 16.29 5.47 -7.17
C LYS A 57 15.13 6.44 -7.41
N MET A 58 14.03 6.31 -6.67
CA MET A 58 12.85 7.18 -6.77
C MET A 58 12.93 8.39 -5.83
N TYR A 59 13.90 8.42 -4.92
CA TYR A 59 14.14 9.57 -4.06
C TYR A 59 14.39 10.83 -4.87
N ASN A 60 13.70 11.91 -4.53
CA ASN A 60 13.76 13.20 -5.27
C ASN A 60 13.47 13.11 -6.79
N SER A 61 12.98 11.96 -7.28
CA SER A 61 12.71 11.72 -8.70
C SER A 61 11.23 11.52 -9.02
N CYS A 62 10.40 11.38 -7.98
CA CYS A 62 8.95 11.18 -8.12
C CYS A 62 8.19 12.06 -7.11
N TRP A 63 7.10 12.70 -7.54
CA TRP A 63 6.32 13.58 -6.67
C TRP A 63 5.59 12.86 -5.52
N SER A 64 5.41 11.56 -5.60
CA SER A 64 4.86 10.74 -4.50
C SER A 64 5.93 10.25 -3.50
N CYS A 65 7.20 10.59 -3.72
CA CYS A 65 8.33 10.17 -2.89
C CYS A 65 9.00 11.39 -2.22
N PRO A 66 9.70 11.21 -1.10
CA PRO A 66 10.42 12.30 -0.45
C PRO A 66 11.61 12.83 -1.30
N PRO A 67 12.13 14.03 -0.98
CA PRO A 67 11.69 14.92 0.08
C PRO A 67 10.38 15.60 -0.25
N PHE A 68 9.49 15.75 0.74
CA PHE A 68 8.25 16.49 0.56
C PHE A 68 8.45 17.96 0.94
N ASP A 69 7.63 18.84 0.38
CA ASP A 69 7.51 20.27 0.68
C ASP A 69 6.49 20.56 1.78
N PHE A 70 5.97 19.53 2.43
CA PHE A 70 5.03 19.61 3.53
C PHE A 70 5.48 18.73 4.71
N ASP A 71 5.03 19.09 5.91
CA ASP A 71 5.23 18.28 7.11
C ASP A 71 4.31 17.06 7.11
N THR A 72 4.90 15.86 7.13
CA THR A 72 4.17 14.59 6.99
C THR A 72 3.22 14.35 8.16
N LYS A 73 3.60 14.75 9.39
CA LYS A 73 2.76 14.59 10.57
C LYS A 73 1.54 15.50 10.49
N THR A 74 1.72 16.75 10.13
CA THR A 74 0.62 17.71 9.93
C THR A 74 -0.32 17.25 8.80
N TYR A 75 0.23 16.68 7.73
CA TYR A 75 -0.56 16.10 6.64
C TYR A 75 -1.48 14.97 7.12
N LEU A 76 -0.96 14.07 7.95
CA LEU A 76 -1.69 12.93 8.50
C LEU A 76 -2.77 13.36 9.49
N LEU A 77 -2.43 14.28 10.42
CA LEU A 77 -3.30 14.75 11.50
C LEU A 77 -4.49 15.60 11.03
N LYS A 78 -4.60 15.90 9.74
CA LYS A 78 -5.84 16.44 9.14
C LYS A 78 -7.02 15.46 9.23
N HIS A 79 -6.74 14.19 9.51
CA HIS A 79 -7.70 13.10 9.56
C HIS A 79 -7.66 12.42 10.94
N THR A 80 -8.82 12.15 11.50
CA THR A 80 -8.94 11.52 12.82
C THR A 80 -8.74 10.02 12.80
N SER A 81 -8.98 9.38 11.65
CA SER A 81 -8.92 7.93 11.48
C SER A 81 -8.13 7.55 10.25
N ILE A 82 -7.42 6.44 10.35
CA ILE A 82 -6.71 5.81 9.24
C ILE A 82 -7.13 4.33 9.15
N TRP A 83 -7.55 3.93 7.98
CA TRP A 83 -7.73 2.52 7.62
C TRP A 83 -6.43 2.01 7.03
N ILE A 84 -5.87 0.97 7.63
CA ILE A 84 -4.74 0.22 7.08
C ILE A 84 -5.31 -0.96 6.30
N ILE A 85 -4.85 -1.14 5.07
CA ILE A 85 -5.36 -2.14 4.13
C ILE A 85 -4.18 -2.99 3.67
N GLY A 86 -4.24 -4.29 3.96
CA GLY A 86 -3.29 -5.29 3.49
C GLY A 86 -3.91 -6.10 2.37
N THR A 87 -3.37 -5.97 1.16
CA THR A 87 -3.78 -6.73 -0.02
C THR A 87 -2.75 -7.82 -0.28
N GLN A 88 -3.10 -9.07 0.05
CA GLN A 88 -2.26 -10.25 -0.20
C GLN A 88 -2.55 -10.80 -1.59
N ILE A 89 -1.52 -11.01 -2.39
CA ILE A 89 -1.57 -11.49 -3.77
C ILE A 89 -0.92 -12.88 -3.79
N PHE A 90 -1.70 -13.92 -4.04
CA PHE A 90 -1.27 -15.32 -4.07
C PHE A 90 -1.03 -15.73 -5.52
N PRO A 91 0.23 -15.77 -6.01
CA PRO A 91 0.51 -16.22 -7.36
C PRO A 91 0.27 -17.73 -7.49
N SER A 92 -0.30 -18.17 -8.61
CA SER A 92 -0.56 -19.59 -8.86
C SER A 92 0.72 -20.42 -9.11
N GLN A 93 1.86 -19.76 -9.35
CA GLN A 93 3.14 -20.39 -9.66
C GLN A 93 4.17 -20.27 -8.53
N PHE A 94 3.76 -20.03 -7.29
CA PHE A 94 4.67 -19.73 -6.18
C PHE A 94 5.68 -20.85 -5.84
N GLU A 95 5.41 -22.11 -6.23
CA GLU A 95 6.30 -23.25 -5.97
C GLU A 95 7.27 -23.55 -7.12
N ARG A 96 7.14 -22.87 -8.27
CA ARG A 96 7.97 -23.13 -9.45
C ARG A 96 9.12 -22.13 -9.53
N PRO A 97 10.38 -22.58 -9.61
CA PRO A 97 11.48 -21.68 -9.82
C PRO A 97 11.46 -21.09 -11.24
N PHE A 98 11.82 -19.83 -11.35
CA PHE A 98 12.10 -19.19 -12.64
C PHE A 98 13.50 -19.58 -13.12
N ALA A 99 13.68 -19.64 -14.44
CA ALA A 99 14.97 -20.01 -15.02
C ALA A 99 16.05 -18.96 -14.71
N THR A 100 15.66 -17.67 -14.67
CA THR A 100 16.58 -16.58 -14.35
C THR A 100 15.97 -15.61 -13.34
N LYS A 101 16.83 -14.83 -12.70
CA LYS A 101 16.43 -13.74 -11.79
C LYS A 101 15.68 -12.63 -12.53
N GLU A 102 16.08 -12.36 -13.76
CA GLU A 102 15.48 -11.33 -14.63
C GLU A 102 14.04 -11.69 -14.99
N GLU A 103 13.77 -12.95 -15.31
CA GLU A 103 12.41 -13.44 -15.56
C GLU A 103 11.52 -13.32 -14.32
N LEU A 104 12.05 -13.68 -13.14
CA LEU A 104 11.35 -13.50 -11.87
C LEU A 104 11.00 -12.04 -11.64
N ILE A 105 11.97 -11.13 -11.74
CA ILE A 105 11.77 -9.69 -11.53
C ILE A 105 10.72 -9.14 -12.51
N LEU A 106 10.76 -9.53 -13.77
CA LEU A 106 9.79 -9.09 -14.78
C LEU A 106 8.37 -9.57 -14.44
N TYR A 107 8.24 -10.82 -14.02
CA TYR A 107 6.96 -11.39 -13.58
C TYR A 107 6.41 -10.62 -12.38
N GLU A 108 7.23 -10.41 -11.34
CA GLU A 108 6.86 -9.65 -10.14
C GLU A 108 6.40 -8.23 -10.48
N GLN A 109 7.17 -7.52 -11.28
CA GLN A 109 6.85 -6.16 -11.70
C GLN A 109 5.51 -6.08 -12.43
N ASN A 110 5.25 -7.01 -13.33
CA ASN A 110 4.00 -7.08 -14.07
C ASN A 110 2.81 -7.39 -13.16
N LEU A 111 2.94 -8.40 -12.29
CA LEU A 111 1.91 -8.80 -11.34
C LEU A 111 1.57 -7.67 -10.37
N LEU A 112 2.59 -7.15 -9.67
CA LEU A 112 2.40 -6.10 -8.67
C LEU A 112 1.89 -4.80 -9.29
N THR A 113 2.37 -4.43 -10.49
CA THR A 113 1.88 -3.23 -11.19
C THR A 113 0.42 -3.37 -11.59
N LYS A 114 -0.01 -4.55 -12.06
CA LYS A 114 -1.41 -4.82 -12.41
C LYS A 114 -2.33 -4.64 -11.21
N VAL A 115 -2.00 -5.28 -10.09
CA VAL A 115 -2.80 -5.21 -8.86
C VAL A 115 -2.80 -3.80 -8.26
N ARG A 116 -1.63 -3.14 -8.21
CA ARG A 116 -1.53 -1.76 -7.71
C ARG A 116 -2.40 -0.78 -8.50
N LYS A 117 -2.43 -0.87 -9.83
CA LYS A 117 -3.30 -0.01 -10.65
C LYS A 117 -4.78 -0.16 -10.29
N GLN A 118 -5.23 -1.39 -10.02
CA GLN A 118 -6.60 -1.66 -9.59
C GLN A 118 -6.88 -1.09 -8.20
N LEU A 119 -5.98 -1.35 -7.25
CA LEU A 119 -6.08 -0.86 -5.87
C LEU A 119 -6.06 0.68 -5.80
N ASP A 120 -5.14 1.33 -6.50
CA ASP A 120 -5.01 2.79 -6.53
C ASP A 120 -6.25 3.45 -7.15
N SER A 121 -6.84 2.83 -8.20
CA SER A 121 -8.10 3.29 -8.80
C SER A 121 -9.27 3.19 -7.83
N LEU A 122 -9.36 2.07 -7.08
CA LEU A 122 -10.38 1.88 -6.04
C LEU A 122 -10.24 2.94 -4.93
N LEU A 123 -9.01 3.16 -4.44
CA LEU A 123 -8.73 4.15 -3.40
C LEU A 123 -9.10 5.57 -3.83
N LEU A 124 -8.84 5.95 -5.08
CA LEU A 124 -9.29 7.24 -5.62
C LEU A 124 -10.82 7.33 -5.74
N THR A 125 -11.48 6.23 -6.06
CA THR A 125 -12.95 6.17 -6.06
C THR A 125 -13.52 6.35 -4.66
N LEU A 126 -12.86 5.79 -3.64
CA LEU A 126 -13.24 5.99 -2.24
C LEU A 126 -13.05 7.45 -1.79
N GLU A 127 -11.99 8.13 -2.24
CA GLU A 127 -11.85 9.58 -1.96
C GLU A 127 -13.01 10.40 -2.53
N ASN A 128 -13.47 10.06 -3.74
CA ASN A 128 -14.62 10.74 -4.33
C ASN A 128 -15.93 10.45 -3.54
N LYS A 129 -16.06 9.23 -3.00
CA LYS A 129 -17.22 8.83 -2.18
C LYS A 129 -17.21 9.46 -0.79
N TYR A 130 -16.03 9.66 -0.21
CA TYR A 130 -15.83 10.19 1.13
C TYR A 130 -15.01 11.49 1.04
N PRO A 131 -15.67 12.67 0.91
CA PRO A 131 -14.98 13.95 0.78
C PRO A 131 -13.99 14.19 1.92
N GLU A 132 -12.95 14.95 1.63
CA GLU A 132 -11.84 15.27 2.56
C GLU A 132 -11.05 14.08 3.05
N SER A 133 -11.26 12.88 2.48
CA SER A 133 -10.43 11.72 2.74
C SER A 133 -9.20 11.70 1.82
N ARG A 134 -8.16 10.95 2.21
CA ARG A 134 -6.92 10.80 1.43
C ARG A 134 -6.41 9.37 1.49
N ALA A 135 -6.07 8.84 0.33
CA ALA A 135 -5.41 7.55 0.22
C ALA A 135 -3.89 7.66 0.43
N CYS A 136 -3.28 6.57 0.90
CA CYS A 136 -1.86 6.30 0.74
C CYS A 136 -1.73 5.04 -0.12
N PHE A 137 -1.01 5.16 -1.24
CA PHE A 137 -0.85 4.05 -2.17
C PHE A 137 0.23 3.06 -1.68
N ALA A 138 0.17 1.83 -2.16
CA ALA A 138 1.23 0.86 -1.89
C ALA A 138 2.40 1.10 -2.84
N GLY A 139 3.45 1.77 -2.36
CA GLY A 139 4.67 2.06 -3.10
C GLY A 139 4.58 3.27 -4.04
N THR A 140 5.49 3.34 -5.01
CA THR A 140 5.73 4.53 -5.84
C THR A 140 4.63 4.79 -6.87
N CYS A 141 4.43 6.05 -7.25
CA CYS A 141 3.51 6.47 -8.31
C CYS A 141 3.80 5.77 -9.66
N HIS A 142 2.73 5.39 -10.37
CA HIS A 142 2.79 4.69 -11.66
C HIS A 142 2.05 5.41 -12.80
N PHE A 143 1.59 6.66 -12.62
CA PHE A 143 0.81 7.39 -13.64
C PHE A 143 1.65 7.85 -14.83
N CYS A 144 2.95 7.99 -14.66
CA CYS A 144 3.91 8.20 -15.74
C CYS A 144 5.12 7.30 -15.54
N SER A 145 5.88 7.00 -16.61
CA SER A 145 7.13 6.26 -16.44
C SER A 145 8.11 7.10 -15.59
N PRO A 146 9.00 6.46 -14.79
CA PRO A 146 9.94 7.17 -13.92
C PRO A 146 10.76 8.25 -14.66
N SER A 147 11.22 7.95 -15.88
CA SER A 147 11.97 8.88 -16.73
C SER A 147 11.14 10.08 -17.23
N LYS A 148 9.82 9.99 -17.21
CA LYS A 148 8.89 11.05 -17.66
C LYS A 148 8.31 11.86 -16.51
N CYS A 149 8.63 11.52 -15.25
CA CYS A 149 8.17 12.29 -14.11
C CYS A 149 8.74 13.71 -14.17
N LYS A 150 7.87 14.71 -14.08
CA LYS A 150 8.25 16.11 -14.17
C LYS A 150 9.10 16.59 -12.99
N ARG A 151 9.11 15.87 -11.88
CA ARG A 151 9.97 16.20 -10.73
C ARG A 151 11.46 16.25 -11.09
N ASN A 152 11.92 15.34 -11.96
CA ASN A 152 13.30 15.34 -12.45
C ASN A 152 13.73 16.67 -13.17
N LYS A 153 12.73 17.46 -13.57
CA LYS A 153 12.92 18.77 -14.22
C LYS A 153 12.45 19.93 -13.33
N HIS A 154 12.18 19.68 -12.06
CA HIS A 154 11.62 20.66 -11.11
C HIS A 154 10.31 21.29 -11.59
N LEU A 155 9.53 20.60 -12.42
CA LEU A 155 8.25 21.03 -12.94
C LEU A 155 7.09 20.36 -12.20
N PRO A 156 5.92 21.01 -12.09
CA PRO A 156 4.74 20.44 -11.43
C PRO A 156 4.34 19.07 -11.98
N CYS A 157 3.72 18.26 -11.13
CA CYS A 157 3.16 16.97 -11.54
C CYS A 157 2.06 17.17 -12.60
N ILE A 158 2.05 16.34 -13.65
CA ILE A 158 1.00 16.37 -14.68
C ILE A 158 -0.30 15.69 -14.23
N TYR A 159 -0.25 14.94 -13.12
CA TYR A 159 -1.42 14.29 -12.51
C TYR A 159 -1.56 14.62 -11.02
N PRO A 160 -1.57 15.92 -10.61
CA PRO A 160 -1.52 16.30 -9.20
C PRO A 160 -2.72 15.79 -8.41
N GLN A 161 -3.87 15.62 -9.06
CA GLN A 161 -5.10 15.12 -8.45
C GLN A 161 -5.07 13.60 -8.15
N LYS A 162 -4.16 12.87 -8.80
CA LYS A 162 -4.12 11.40 -8.73
C LYS A 162 -2.96 10.84 -7.89
N ILE A 163 -1.89 11.61 -7.71
CA ILE A 163 -0.72 11.14 -6.95
C ILE A 163 -1.02 11.05 -5.45
N ARG A 164 -0.55 9.98 -4.83
CA ARG A 164 -0.60 9.78 -3.36
C ARG A 164 0.74 9.23 -2.89
N PRO A 165 1.25 9.70 -1.76
CA PRO A 165 2.41 9.09 -1.13
C PRO A 165 2.06 7.69 -0.62
N SER A 166 3.06 6.85 -0.42
CA SER A 166 2.91 5.61 0.34
C SER A 166 3.18 5.85 1.82
N LEU A 167 2.77 4.91 2.67
CA LEU A 167 3.06 4.99 4.10
C LEU A 167 4.58 4.97 4.37
N GLU A 168 5.36 4.18 3.62
CA GLU A 168 6.82 4.16 3.71
C GLU A 168 7.41 5.53 3.38
N ALA A 169 6.91 6.18 2.32
CA ALA A 169 7.36 7.50 1.92
C ALA A 169 7.02 8.58 2.97
N LEU A 170 5.96 8.38 3.74
CA LEU A 170 5.58 9.22 4.87
C LEU A 170 6.33 8.89 6.16
N GLY A 171 7.16 7.85 6.19
CA GLY A 171 8.02 7.51 7.31
C GLY A 171 7.46 6.46 8.29
N PHE A 172 6.56 5.57 7.82
CA PHE A 172 6.00 4.49 8.64
C PHE A 172 6.75 3.18 8.50
N ASP A 173 6.77 2.41 9.60
CA ASP A 173 7.22 1.02 9.66
C ASP A 173 6.13 0.10 9.10
N ILE A 174 6.32 -0.36 7.87
CA ILE A 174 5.32 -1.19 7.19
C ILE A 174 5.36 -2.63 7.63
N GLU A 175 6.53 -3.12 8.02
CA GLU A 175 6.67 -4.49 8.52
C GLU A 175 5.89 -4.66 9.83
N HIS A 176 6.13 -3.80 10.83
CA HIS A 176 5.37 -3.80 12.08
C HIS A 176 3.90 -3.43 11.87
N THR A 177 3.58 -2.49 10.96
CA THR A 177 2.19 -2.18 10.59
C THR A 177 1.45 -3.42 10.08
N ALA A 178 2.06 -4.19 9.19
CA ALA A 178 1.44 -5.38 8.61
C ALA A 178 1.30 -6.51 9.64
N SER A 179 2.35 -6.76 10.43
CA SER A 179 2.35 -7.84 11.44
C SER A 179 1.37 -7.56 12.56
N ASP A 180 1.44 -6.37 13.17
CA ASP A 180 0.72 -6.07 14.41
C ASP A 180 -0.76 -5.77 14.15
N LEU A 181 -1.07 -5.02 13.10
CA LEU A 181 -2.43 -4.57 12.83
C LEU A 181 -3.22 -5.52 11.94
N LEU A 182 -2.55 -6.22 11.02
CA LEU A 182 -3.22 -7.08 10.05
C LEU A 182 -2.94 -8.57 10.28
N GLY A 183 -1.94 -8.91 11.11
CA GLY A 183 -1.47 -10.29 11.26
C GLY A 183 -0.95 -10.86 9.95
N ILE A 184 -0.23 -10.03 9.17
CA ILE A 184 0.36 -10.40 7.87
C ILE A 184 1.87 -10.27 7.96
N GLU A 185 2.58 -11.36 7.72
CA GLU A 185 4.02 -11.36 7.51
C GLU A 185 4.35 -10.88 6.10
N LEU A 186 5.36 -10.01 5.94
CA LEU A 186 5.83 -9.62 4.62
C LEU A 186 6.78 -10.68 4.08
N LEU A 187 6.45 -11.24 2.92
CA LEU A 187 7.24 -12.28 2.26
C LEU A 187 7.91 -11.73 1.00
N TRP A 188 9.10 -12.25 0.70
CA TRP A 188 9.94 -11.86 -0.42
C TRP A 188 10.38 -13.05 -1.23
N SER A 189 10.59 -12.88 -2.52
CA SER A 189 11.15 -13.92 -3.39
C SER A 189 12.56 -14.30 -2.96
N LYS A 190 12.87 -15.60 -2.99
CA LYS A 190 14.19 -16.16 -2.68
C LYS A 190 14.53 -17.24 -3.69
N ASN A 191 15.80 -17.35 -4.10
CA ASN A 191 16.30 -18.41 -4.97
C ASN A 191 15.47 -18.59 -6.26
N ASN A 192 15.09 -17.50 -6.91
CA ASN A 192 14.24 -17.47 -8.11
C ASN A 192 12.84 -18.09 -7.91
N ILE A 193 12.36 -18.19 -6.67
CA ILE A 193 11.03 -18.71 -6.35
C ILE A 193 10.18 -17.56 -5.79
N LEU A 194 8.92 -17.48 -6.24
CA LEU A 194 7.94 -16.54 -5.71
C LEU A 194 7.58 -16.89 -4.27
N PRO A 195 7.30 -15.91 -3.41
CA PRO A 195 6.75 -16.19 -2.09
C PRO A 195 5.34 -16.76 -2.23
N LYS A 196 4.86 -17.38 -1.15
CA LYS A 196 3.46 -17.86 -1.08
C LYS A 196 2.45 -16.76 -1.41
N TYR A 197 2.74 -15.53 -1.02
CA TYR A 197 1.98 -14.33 -1.36
C TYR A 197 2.88 -13.09 -1.30
N TYR A 198 2.52 -12.06 -2.06
CA TYR A 198 3.01 -10.70 -1.87
C TYR A 198 2.01 -9.90 -1.05
N THR A 199 2.49 -8.88 -0.34
CA THR A 199 1.61 -7.98 0.40
C THR A 199 1.81 -6.55 -0.08
N LEU A 200 0.73 -5.90 -0.47
CA LEU A 200 0.65 -4.47 -0.67
C LEU A 200 -0.03 -3.85 0.55
N VAL A 201 0.64 -2.90 1.20
CA VAL A 201 0.06 -2.15 2.31
C VAL A 201 -0.29 -0.75 1.83
N SER A 202 -1.56 -0.43 1.85
CA SER A 202 -2.10 0.89 1.53
C SER A 202 -2.90 1.44 2.70
N ALA A 203 -3.31 2.71 2.64
CA ALA A 203 -4.14 3.29 3.67
C ALA A 203 -5.17 4.26 3.11
N PHE A 204 -6.19 4.54 3.95
CA PHE A 204 -7.22 5.51 3.66
C PHE A 204 -7.48 6.36 4.91
N LEU A 205 -7.06 7.61 4.85
CA LEU A 205 -7.20 8.62 5.90
C LEU A 205 -8.57 9.30 5.77
N THR A 206 -9.32 9.45 6.88
CA THR A 206 -10.67 10.00 6.82
C THR A 206 -11.14 10.59 8.15
N ASN A 207 -12.05 11.55 8.06
CA ASN A 207 -12.87 12.03 9.18
C ASN A 207 -14.29 11.45 9.15
N ASN A 208 -14.62 10.70 8.11
CA ASN A 208 -15.92 10.09 7.92
C ASN A 208 -16.05 8.80 8.75
N LYS A 209 -17.23 8.57 9.32
CA LYS A 209 -17.54 7.30 9.99
C LYS A 209 -17.82 6.23 8.95
N ILE A 210 -16.86 5.33 8.73
CA ILE A 210 -16.97 4.22 7.80
C ILE A 210 -17.07 2.94 8.64
N LYS A 211 -18.13 2.16 8.45
CA LYS A 211 -18.32 0.90 9.19
C LYS A 211 -17.44 -0.22 8.66
N LYS A 212 -17.20 -0.25 7.35
CA LYS A 212 -16.38 -1.23 6.65
C LYS A 212 -15.88 -0.62 5.37
N LEU A 213 -14.58 -0.76 5.07
CA LEU A 213 -13.97 -0.15 3.88
C LEU A 213 -13.87 -1.14 2.72
N VAL A 214 -13.47 -2.38 2.98
CA VAL A 214 -13.31 -3.49 2.03
C VAL A 214 -13.84 -4.80 2.62
#